data_7f098c405ac8f10b012f973b23ba0e0d
#
_entry.id   7f098c405ac8f10b012f973b23ba0e0d
#
_cell.length_a   1.000
_cell.length_b   1.000
_cell.length_c   1.000
_cell.angle_alpha   90.00
_cell.angle_beta   90.00
_cell.angle_gamma   90.00
#
_symmetry.space_group_name_H-M   'P 1'
#
loop_
_entity.id
_entity.type
_entity.pdbx_description
1 polymer ?
#
loop_
_entity_poly.entity_id
_entity_poly.type
_entity_poly.pdbx_seq_one_letter_code
_entity_poly.pdbx_strand_id
1 'polypeptide(L)'
;MEPPVRLASTGTIIHGVSVGEVLGVSTLAEARLIAGRSGLDRIVQRLNVMEVPDILAWVKPHELLLTTGYPLRNTPQSLDRLVADLDERGLAALAIKLGRYVDELPDEMVAQADRLGFPLILLPNNVGFDDILNQVLTDILNRQAAVLVRAEEAHRALVQVVLAGGGLGEVTAEVAGLLDVAVAALDGAGRTLAAAGPPEHVAALRQLAGTAGRAGDFTSVPIVAGGHHHGRIVAHSPSGVIHDSDVGILERAATVAALVITRQDAVNAVESKYRADFLRDVLTGRAGSGERVTNRSRAFGWDLERPVTVLVAELDPEGDERTAQDRLVASWTAAVRRHDQRGAVAGFSHEVVAVVDASADSAKVARDAASAFADAISSGTFSTGTSRTCPGAESLPEAYSQALKAARVGRQLHGPGAVAHFDQLGVYRLLSLVNDTAELHAFVRETLGPLAADDDTENADLRRTLQVLLETNLNVAETARRLHFHYNTLRYRIGKLERLLGNFTEDPHLRLNLTLALHVLRMRGI
;
A
#
# COMPACT_ATOMS: atom_id res chain seq x y z
N MET A 1 -7.35 17.82 -2.64
CA MET A 1 -8.37 17.56 -3.69
C MET A 1 -7.59 16.89 -4.81
N GLU A 2 -7.51 15.56 -4.75
CA GLU A 2 -6.81 14.75 -5.74
C GLU A 2 -7.56 14.81 -7.07
N PRO A 3 -6.86 14.94 -8.21
CA PRO A 3 -7.51 14.82 -9.52
C PRO A 3 -7.97 13.37 -9.68
N PRO A 4 -9.15 13.13 -10.28
CA PRO A 4 -9.66 11.79 -10.45
C PRO A 4 -8.70 10.99 -11.32
N VAL A 5 -8.12 9.94 -10.76
CA VAL A 5 -7.56 8.83 -11.53
C VAL A 5 -8.70 8.38 -12.45
N ARG A 6 -8.53 8.51 -13.75
CA ARG A 6 -9.37 7.79 -14.68
C ARG A 6 -9.06 6.31 -14.46
N LEU A 7 -9.83 5.69 -13.56
CA LEU A 7 -10.09 4.27 -13.66
C LEU A 7 -10.43 4.03 -15.12
N ALA A 8 -9.77 3.06 -15.78
CA ALA A 8 -10.27 2.56 -17.03
C ALA A 8 -11.75 2.35 -16.77
N SER A 9 -12.57 3.25 -17.30
CA SER A 9 -14.00 3.12 -17.17
C SER A 9 -14.25 1.70 -17.70
N THR A 10 -15.10 0.95 -17.03
CA THR A 10 -15.87 -0.12 -17.63
C THR A 10 -16.77 0.51 -18.70
N GLY A 11 -16.14 1.26 -19.62
CA GLY A 11 -16.72 1.69 -20.87
C GLY A 11 -16.99 0.40 -21.60
N THR A 12 -18.25 0.19 -21.93
CA THR A 12 -18.68 -0.88 -22.81
C THR A 12 -17.72 -0.87 -24.00
N ILE A 13 -16.84 -1.89 -24.09
CA ILE A 13 -15.91 -2.00 -25.22
C ILE A 13 -16.79 -1.98 -26.45
N ILE A 14 -16.63 -0.97 -27.30
CA ILE A 14 -17.41 -0.83 -28.52
C ILE A 14 -16.87 -1.86 -29.51
N HIS A 15 -17.33 -3.10 -29.37
CA HIS A 15 -16.97 -4.20 -30.28
C HIS A 15 -17.68 -4.02 -31.61
N GLY A 16 -16.93 -3.82 -32.67
CA GLY A 16 -17.44 -3.66 -34.00
C GLY A 16 -16.32 -3.66 -35.04
N VAL A 17 -16.66 -3.41 -36.29
CA VAL A 17 -15.72 -3.20 -37.40
C VAL A 17 -15.82 -1.77 -37.87
N SER A 18 -14.72 -1.14 -38.27
CA SER A 18 -14.77 0.21 -38.84
C SER A 18 -15.51 0.20 -40.20
N VAL A 19 -16.10 1.34 -40.55
CA VAL A 19 -16.74 1.50 -41.89
C VAL A 19 -15.74 1.22 -43.02
N GLY A 20 -14.47 1.60 -42.84
CA GLY A 20 -13.40 1.31 -43.80
C GLY A 20 -13.17 -0.21 -43.99
N GLU A 21 -13.23 -0.97 -42.92
CA GLU A 21 -13.12 -2.43 -42.94
C GLU A 21 -14.36 -3.08 -43.57
N VAL A 22 -15.56 -2.56 -43.29
CA VAL A 22 -16.81 -3.01 -43.94
C VAL A 22 -16.71 -2.86 -45.45
N LEU A 23 -16.14 -1.78 -45.95
CA LEU A 23 -15.92 -1.58 -47.38
C LEU A 23 -14.91 -2.57 -47.99
N GLY A 24 -14.06 -3.19 -47.20
CA GLY A 24 -13.11 -4.22 -47.60
C GLY A 24 -13.74 -5.62 -47.76
N VAL A 25 -15.01 -5.81 -47.38
CA VAL A 25 -15.70 -7.12 -47.48
C VAL A 25 -16.01 -7.48 -48.94
N SER A 26 -15.88 -8.74 -49.29
CA SER A 26 -16.04 -9.20 -50.68
C SER A 26 -17.39 -8.86 -51.32
N THR A 27 -18.48 -8.88 -50.56
CA THR A 27 -19.82 -8.48 -51.02
C THR A 27 -19.92 -6.97 -51.31
N LEU A 28 -19.01 -6.16 -50.78
CA LEU A 28 -18.95 -4.72 -50.96
C LEU A 28 -17.76 -4.27 -51.84
N ALA A 29 -17.08 -5.20 -52.53
CA ALA A 29 -15.93 -4.89 -53.38
C ALA A 29 -16.22 -3.86 -54.49
N GLU A 30 -17.46 -3.82 -54.99
CA GLU A 30 -17.92 -2.86 -55.99
C GLU A 30 -18.60 -1.61 -55.36
N ALA A 31 -18.75 -1.56 -54.03
CA ALA A 31 -19.32 -0.43 -53.35
C ALA A 31 -18.36 0.80 -53.43
N ARG A 32 -18.92 2.00 -53.52
CA ARG A 32 -18.12 3.23 -53.62
C ARG A 32 -18.49 4.20 -52.51
N LEU A 33 -17.46 4.70 -51.82
CA LEU A 33 -17.63 5.82 -50.91
C LEU A 33 -17.88 7.06 -51.72
N ILE A 34 -19.01 7.73 -51.50
CA ILE A 34 -19.39 8.98 -52.21
C ILE A 34 -18.94 10.19 -51.41
N ALA A 35 -19.12 10.16 -50.09
CA ALA A 35 -18.79 11.26 -49.17
C ALA A 35 -18.43 10.75 -47.78
N GLY A 36 -17.95 11.66 -46.91
CA GLY A 36 -17.68 11.37 -45.49
C GLY A 36 -16.40 10.58 -45.26
N ARG A 37 -15.35 10.76 -46.07
CA ARG A 37 -14.12 9.96 -46.00
C ARG A 37 -13.42 10.05 -44.64
N SER A 38 -13.54 11.19 -43.96
CA SER A 38 -12.95 11.39 -42.61
C SER A 38 -13.63 10.53 -41.51
N GLY A 39 -14.77 9.89 -41.79
CA GLY A 39 -15.50 9.04 -40.85
C GLY A 39 -15.34 7.56 -41.09
N LEU A 40 -14.37 7.10 -41.89
CA LEU A 40 -14.13 5.68 -42.14
C LEU A 40 -13.75 4.88 -40.90
N ASP A 41 -13.28 5.55 -39.85
CA ASP A 41 -12.96 4.95 -38.55
C ASP A 41 -14.19 4.78 -37.64
N ARG A 42 -15.38 5.24 -38.05
CA ARG A 42 -16.63 5.03 -37.30
C ARG A 42 -16.92 3.53 -37.18
N ILE A 43 -17.29 3.11 -35.96
CA ILE A 43 -17.49 1.69 -35.66
C ILE A 43 -18.90 1.26 -36.01
N VAL A 44 -19.01 0.16 -36.78
CA VAL A 44 -20.24 -0.56 -37.08
C VAL A 44 -20.40 -1.73 -36.12
N GLN A 45 -21.43 -1.71 -35.30
CA GLN A 45 -21.80 -2.81 -34.39
C GLN A 45 -23.02 -3.58 -34.86
N ARG A 46 -23.85 -2.92 -35.62
CA ARG A 46 -25.15 -3.44 -36.10
C ARG A 46 -25.42 -2.98 -37.51
N LEU A 47 -26.25 -3.75 -38.18
CA LEU A 47 -26.79 -3.37 -39.48
C LEU A 47 -28.29 -3.26 -39.34
N ASN A 48 -28.86 -2.31 -40.06
CA ASN A 48 -30.28 -2.09 -40.13
C ASN A 48 -30.71 -1.81 -41.59
N VAL A 49 -31.94 -2.13 -41.94
CA VAL A 49 -32.50 -1.83 -43.25
C VAL A 49 -33.63 -0.82 -43.11
N MET A 50 -33.57 0.24 -43.91
CA MET A 50 -34.61 1.27 -43.93
C MET A 50 -35.79 0.81 -44.76
N GLU A 51 -36.88 0.39 -44.12
CA GLU A 51 -38.11 -0.06 -44.74
C GLU A 51 -39.23 0.99 -44.66
N VAL A 52 -39.13 1.94 -43.75
CA VAL A 52 -40.15 2.97 -43.46
C VAL A 52 -39.55 4.38 -43.52
N PRO A 53 -40.36 5.41 -43.88
CA PRO A 53 -39.87 6.78 -43.97
C PRO A 53 -39.46 7.40 -42.61
N ASP A 54 -40.06 6.94 -41.51
CA ASP A 54 -39.85 7.38 -40.14
C ASP A 54 -38.80 6.57 -39.38
N ILE A 55 -37.83 6.02 -40.12
CA ILE A 55 -36.77 5.13 -39.59
C ILE A 55 -36.00 5.74 -38.39
N LEU A 56 -35.94 7.07 -38.31
CA LEU A 56 -35.20 7.79 -37.26
C LEU A 56 -35.64 7.46 -35.83
N ALA A 57 -36.90 6.99 -35.65
CA ALA A 57 -37.39 6.53 -34.37
C ALA A 57 -36.79 5.19 -33.92
N TRP A 58 -36.25 4.41 -34.85
CA TRP A 58 -35.87 3.01 -34.66
C TRP A 58 -34.36 2.74 -34.74
N VAL A 59 -33.60 3.71 -35.29
CA VAL A 59 -32.15 3.58 -35.42
C VAL A 59 -31.45 3.75 -34.08
N LYS A 60 -30.31 3.08 -33.95
CA LYS A 60 -29.45 3.12 -32.74
C LYS A 60 -28.04 3.56 -33.10
N PRO A 61 -27.27 4.08 -32.15
CA PRO A 61 -25.87 4.37 -32.39
C PRO A 61 -25.07 3.18 -32.92
N HIS A 62 -24.06 3.46 -33.73
CA HIS A 62 -23.16 2.46 -34.31
C HIS A 62 -23.84 1.49 -35.30
N GLU A 63 -24.95 1.90 -35.93
CA GLU A 63 -25.58 1.15 -36.99
C GLU A 63 -25.06 1.57 -38.37
N LEU A 64 -24.85 0.59 -39.27
CA LEU A 64 -24.80 0.79 -40.72
C LEU A 64 -26.20 0.63 -41.25
N LEU A 65 -26.78 1.71 -41.78
CA LEU A 65 -28.13 1.72 -42.35
C LEU A 65 -28.08 1.43 -43.84
N LEU A 66 -28.81 0.39 -44.30
CA LEU A 66 -28.95 0.01 -45.72
C LEU A 66 -30.29 0.49 -46.24
N THR A 67 -30.33 1.06 -47.45
CA THR A 67 -31.58 1.51 -48.07
C THR A 67 -31.56 1.41 -49.58
N THR A 68 -32.75 1.19 -50.18
CA THR A 68 -32.96 1.33 -51.62
C THR A 68 -33.48 2.72 -51.99
N GLY A 69 -33.67 3.61 -50.98
CA GLY A 69 -34.35 4.88 -51.18
C GLY A 69 -35.87 4.78 -51.35
N TYR A 70 -36.45 3.56 -51.42
CA TYR A 70 -37.89 3.36 -51.59
C TYR A 70 -38.76 4.12 -50.58
N PRO A 71 -38.47 4.10 -49.28
CA PRO A 71 -39.27 4.83 -48.31
C PRO A 71 -39.24 6.36 -48.53
N LEU A 72 -38.23 6.88 -49.17
CA LEU A 72 -38.01 8.31 -49.36
C LEU A 72 -38.46 8.86 -50.71
N ARG A 73 -38.93 7.98 -51.66
CA ARG A 73 -39.26 8.34 -53.03
C ARG A 73 -40.32 9.45 -53.16
N ASN A 74 -41.23 9.56 -52.17
CA ASN A 74 -42.31 10.55 -52.19
C ASN A 74 -42.00 11.78 -51.31
N THR A 75 -40.83 11.84 -50.66
CA THR A 75 -40.42 12.89 -49.76
C THR A 75 -38.96 13.32 -50.05
N PRO A 76 -38.66 13.80 -51.27
CA PRO A 76 -37.28 14.12 -51.64
C PRO A 76 -36.65 15.21 -50.75
N GLN A 77 -37.45 16.12 -50.19
CA GLN A 77 -36.98 17.14 -49.22
C GLN A 77 -36.45 16.57 -47.89
N SER A 78 -36.80 15.30 -47.55
CA SER A 78 -36.27 14.61 -46.38
C SER A 78 -34.85 14.08 -46.60
N LEU A 79 -34.37 13.94 -47.82
CA LEU A 79 -33.00 13.50 -48.13
C LEU A 79 -31.97 14.55 -47.72
N ASP A 80 -32.27 15.85 -47.85
CA ASP A 80 -31.34 16.93 -47.53
C ASP A 80 -30.94 16.95 -46.06
N ARG A 81 -31.85 16.51 -45.18
CA ARG A 81 -31.58 16.48 -43.72
C ARG A 81 -31.24 15.09 -43.19
N LEU A 82 -31.48 14.04 -43.94
CA LEU A 82 -31.35 12.67 -43.50
C LEU A 82 -29.97 12.36 -42.89
N VAL A 83 -28.91 12.79 -43.54
CA VAL A 83 -27.53 12.56 -43.11
C VAL A 83 -27.27 13.22 -41.75
N ALA A 84 -27.73 14.47 -41.55
CA ALA A 84 -27.58 15.15 -40.28
C ALA A 84 -28.34 14.47 -39.16
N ASP A 85 -29.59 14.06 -39.45
CA ASP A 85 -30.45 13.39 -38.49
C ASP A 85 -29.90 12.00 -38.08
N LEU A 86 -29.24 11.28 -39.00
CA LEU A 86 -28.58 10.01 -38.75
C LEU A 86 -27.29 10.19 -37.97
N ASP A 87 -26.52 11.22 -38.30
CA ASP A 87 -25.27 11.58 -37.58
C ASP A 87 -25.56 11.98 -36.14
N GLU A 88 -26.57 12.83 -35.90
CA GLU A 88 -27.00 13.23 -34.56
C GLU A 88 -27.39 12.03 -33.69
N ARG A 89 -27.91 10.94 -34.28
CA ARG A 89 -28.22 9.68 -33.61
C ARG A 89 -27.02 8.75 -33.46
N GLY A 90 -25.85 9.15 -33.97
CA GLY A 90 -24.60 8.40 -33.81
C GLY A 90 -24.50 7.18 -34.72
N LEU A 91 -25.18 7.14 -35.87
CA LEU A 91 -25.03 6.05 -36.84
C LEU A 91 -23.61 6.04 -37.41
N ALA A 92 -23.14 4.88 -37.81
CA ALA A 92 -21.82 4.71 -38.37
C ALA A 92 -21.75 5.16 -39.85
N ALA A 93 -22.73 4.77 -40.64
CA ALA A 93 -22.78 5.08 -42.08
C ALA A 93 -24.18 4.86 -42.66
N LEU A 94 -24.41 5.41 -43.85
CA LEU A 94 -25.56 5.12 -44.71
C LEU A 94 -25.08 4.50 -46.03
N ALA A 95 -25.64 3.34 -46.37
CA ALA A 95 -25.37 2.66 -47.64
C ALA A 95 -26.66 2.57 -48.49
N ILE A 96 -26.61 3.11 -49.70
CA ILE A 96 -27.78 3.29 -50.57
C ILE A 96 -27.59 2.65 -51.94
N LYS A 97 -28.67 2.07 -52.49
CA LYS A 97 -28.76 1.65 -53.88
C LYS A 97 -29.50 2.68 -54.69
N LEU A 98 -28.89 3.13 -55.79
CA LEU A 98 -29.48 4.05 -56.74
C LEU A 98 -29.99 3.35 -58.01
N GLY A 99 -30.80 4.08 -58.79
CA GLY A 99 -31.29 3.66 -60.11
C GLY A 99 -32.60 2.86 -60.10
N ARG A 100 -33.20 2.62 -58.93
CA ARG A 100 -34.52 1.93 -58.86
C ARG A 100 -35.64 2.82 -58.31
N TYR A 101 -35.37 3.61 -57.30
CA TYR A 101 -36.34 4.50 -56.63
C TYR A 101 -35.83 5.90 -56.44
N VAL A 102 -34.52 6.07 -56.39
CA VAL A 102 -33.80 7.33 -56.37
C VAL A 102 -32.70 7.23 -57.40
N ASP A 103 -32.67 8.13 -58.37
CA ASP A 103 -31.70 8.05 -59.47
C ASP A 103 -30.38 8.76 -59.10
N GLU A 104 -30.46 9.86 -58.37
CA GLU A 104 -29.30 10.67 -57.97
C GLU A 104 -29.49 11.14 -56.53
N LEU A 105 -28.38 11.36 -55.83
CA LEU A 105 -28.39 11.97 -54.51
C LEU A 105 -28.29 13.49 -54.64
N PRO A 106 -29.01 14.26 -53.81
CA PRO A 106 -28.87 15.72 -53.78
C PRO A 106 -27.45 16.12 -53.44
N ASP A 107 -26.91 17.11 -54.16
CA ASP A 107 -25.56 17.66 -53.89
C ASP A 107 -25.42 18.17 -52.48
N GLU A 108 -26.47 18.73 -51.87
CA GLU A 108 -26.47 19.19 -50.49
C GLU A 108 -26.30 18.06 -49.49
N MET A 109 -26.92 16.89 -49.75
CA MET A 109 -26.75 15.67 -48.95
C MET A 109 -25.30 15.17 -48.95
N VAL A 110 -24.67 15.17 -50.13
CA VAL A 110 -23.25 14.77 -50.30
C VAL A 110 -22.34 15.76 -49.60
N ALA A 111 -22.57 17.04 -49.80
CA ALA A 111 -21.78 18.09 -49.13
C ALA A 111 -21.92 18.07 -47.60
N GLN A 112 -23.11 17.76 -47.10
CA GLN A 112 -23.36 17.62 -45.68
C GLN A 112 -22.65 16.38 -45.08
N ALA A 113 -22.68 15.26 -45.81
CA ALA A 113 -21.97 14.02 -45.42
C ALA A 113 -20.45 14.30 -45.28
N ASP A 114 -19.87 15.03 -46.22
CA ASP A 114 -18.45 15.40 -46.12
C ASP A 114 -18.17 16.35 -44.96
N ARG A 115 -19.01 17.38 -44.72
CA ARG A 115 -18.86 18.30 -43.59
C ARG A 115 -18.90 17.59 -42.22
N LEU A 116 -19.79 16.59 -42.08
CA LEU A 116 -19.99 15.85 -40.86
C LEU A 116 -19.03 14.65 -40.71
N GLY A 117 -18.28 14.33 -41.77
CA GLY A 117 -17.51 13.08 -41.79
C GLY A 117 -18.43 11.87 -41.62
N PHE A 118 -19.60 11.89 -42.27
CA PHE A 118 -20.56 10.79 -42.20
C PHE A 118 -20.46 9.97 -43.50
N PRO A 119 -19.97 8.71 -43.44
CA PRO A 119 -19.75 7.89 -44.62
C PRO A 119 -21.05 7.61 -45.36
N LEU A 120 -21.09 8.00 -46.63
CA LEU A 120 -22.16 7.76 -47.56
C LEU A 120 -21.67 6.80 -48.64
N ILE A 121 -22.26 5.59 -48.70
CA ILE A 121 -21.77 4.47 -49.48
C ILE A 121 -22.78 4.14 -50.57
N LEU A 122 -22.34 4.09 -51.81
CA LEU A 122 -23.14 3.60 -52.95
C LEU A 122 -22.95 2.09 -53.07
N LEU A 123 -24.05 1.38 -52.99
CA LEU A 123 -24.08 -0.10 -53.13
C LEU A 123 -24.32 -0.54 -54.56
N PRO A 124 -23.70 -1.61 -55.03
CA PRO A 124 -24.00 -2.19 -56.32
C PRO A 124 -25.41 -2.81 -56.32
N ASN A 125 -26.08 -2.79 -57.48
CA ASN A 125 -27.46 -3.26 -57.57
C ASN A 125 -27.60 -4.79 -57.57
N ASN A 126 -26.54 -5.51 -57.89
CA ASN A 126 -26.48 -6.98 -58.00
C ASN A 126 -26.28 -7.70 -56.66
N VAL A 127 -26.00 -6.98 -55.55
CA VAL A 127 -25.78 -7.58 -54.22
C VAL A 127 -27.03 -7.47 -53.35
N GLY A 128 -27.49 -8.55 -52.73
CA GLY A 128 -28.61 -8.57 -51.78
C GLY A 128 -28.25 -7.85 -50.46
N PHE A 129 -29.22 -7.25 -49.76
CA PHE A 129 -28.99 -6.72 -48.42
C PHE A 129 -28.72 -7.84 -47.42
N ASP A 130 -29.37 -9.01 -47.60
CA ASP A 130 -29.15 -10.21 -46.82
C ASP A 130 -27.72 -10.73 -46.94
N ASP A 131 -27.12 -10.68 -48.14
CA ASP A 131 -25.72 -11.05 -48.34
C ASP A 131 -24.77 -10.11 -47.57
N ILE A 132 -25.03 -8.80 -47.64
CA ILE A 132 -24.25 -7.78 -46.89
C ILE A 132 -24.42 -8.00 -45.39
N LEU A 133 -25.66 -8.16 -44.90
CA LEU A 133 -25.97 -8.39 -43.51
C LEU A 133 -25.25 -9.63 -42.97
N ASN A 134 -25.36 -10.76 -43.66
CA ASN A 134 -24.75 -12.02 -43.25
C ASN A 134 -23.22 -11.92 -43.20
N GLN A 135 -22.60 -11.34 -44.23
CA GLN A 135 -21.16 -11.24 -44.31
C GLN A 135 -20.60 -10.31 -43.20
N VAL A 136 -21.15 -9.09 -43.08
CA VAL A 136 -20.65 -8.12 -42.10
C VAL A 136 -20.90 -8.59 -40.67
N LEU A 137 -22.07 -9.22 -40.39
CA LEU A 137 -22.32 -9.82 -39.07
C LEU A 137 -21.36 -10.96 -38.77
N THR A 138 -21.07 -11.81 -39.77
CA THR A 138 -20.09 -12.89 -39.63
C THR A 138 -18.71 -12.33 -39.29
N ASP A 139 -18.28 -11.26 -39.95
CA ASP A 139 -16.98 -10.62 -39.70
C ASP A 139 -16.93 -9.97 -38.33
N ILE A 140 -18.01 -9.31 -37.87
CA ILE A 140 -18.12 -8.78 -36.51
C ILE A 140 -17.99 -9.90 -35.49
N LEU A 141 -18.74 -11.01 -35.66
CA LEU A 141 -18.69 -12.14 -34.73
C LEU A 141 -17.35 -12.86 -34.72
N ASN A 142 -16.72 -13.05 -35.88
CA ASN A 142 -15.40 -13.65 -35.98
C ASN A 142 -14.34 -12.79 -35.28
N ARG A 143 -14.42 -11.47 -35.40
CA ARG A 143 -13.52 -10.57 -34.74
C ARG A 143 -13.69 -10.59 -33.21
N GLN A 144 -14.94 -10.60 -32.74
CA GLN A 144 -15.22 -10.75 -31.30
C GLN A 144 -14.68 -12.08 -30.77
N ALA A 145 -14.91 -13.18 -31.54
CA ALA A 145 -14.38 -14.48 -31.17
C ALA A 145 -12.84 -14.50 -31.14
N ALA A 146 -12.17 -13.87 -32.10
CA ALA A 146 -10.71 -13.79 -32.13
C ALA A 146 -10.13 -13.04 -30.91
N VAL A 147 -10.78 -11.94 -30.49
CA VAL A 147 -10.39 -11.20 -29.26
C VAL A 147 -10.52 -12.08 -28.02
N LEU A 148 -11.63 -12.82 -27.91
CA LEU A 148 -11.86 -13.73 -26.78
C LEU A 148 -10.85 -14.88 -26.77
N VAL A 149 -10.57 -15.49 -27.92
CA VAL A 149 -9.59 -16.59 -28.07
C VAL A 149 -8.20 -16.09 -27.64
N ARG A 150 -7.76 -14.94 -28.15
CA ARG A 150 -6.46 -14.35 -27.80
C ARG A 150 -6.35 -14.07 -26.30
N ALA A 151 -7.40 -13.53 -25.70
CA ALA A 151 -7.45 -13.28 -24.27
C ALA A 151 -7.41 -14.56 -23.42
N GLU A 152 -8.05 -15.64 -23.91
CA GLU A 152 -8.02 -16.96 -23.25
C GLU A 152 -6.67 -17.66 -23.39
N GLU A 153 -6.02 -17.54 -24.55
CA GLU A 153 -4.67 -18.05 -24.78
C GLU A 153 -3.67 -17.35 -23.87
N ALA A 154 -3.76 -16.01 -23.78
CA ALA A 154 -2.94 -15.22 -22.86
C ALA A 154 -3.17 -15.63 -21.39
N HIS A 155 -4.43 -15.82 -20.97
CA HIS A 155 -4.74 -16.29 -19.62
C HIS A 155 -4.10 -17.65 -19.34
N ARG A 156 -4.23 -18.59 -20.27
CA ARG A 156 -3.62 -19.92 -20.15
C ARG A 156 -2.10 -19.86 -20.04
N ALA A 157 -1.43 -19.04 -20.86
CA ALA A 157 0.02 -18.85 -20.81
C ALA A 157 0.45 -18.31 -19.43
N LEU A 158 -0.22 -17.28 -18.93
CA LEU A 158 0.06 -16.68 -17.62
C LEU A 158 -0.15 -17.66 -16.46
N VAL A 159 -1.22 -18.47 -16.50
CA VAL A 159 -1.45 -19.52 -15.49
C VAL A 159 -0.36 -20.58 -15.54
N GLN A 160 0.10 -20.99 -16.73
CA GLN A 160 1.19 -21.95 -16.86
C GLN A 160 2.51 -21.42 -16.27
N VAL A 161 2.82 -20.12 -16.43
CA VAL A 161 3.97 -19.49 -15.77
C VAL A 161 3.92 -19.70 -14.25
N VAL A 162 2.75 -19.45 -13.63
CA VAL A 162 2.58 -19.60 -12.18
C VAL A 162 2.63 -21.04 -11.73
N LEU A 163 2.02 -21.97 -12.49
CA LEU A 163 2.05 -23.41 -12.20
C LEU A 163 3.45 -23.99 -12.30
N ALA A 164 4.28 -23.44 -13.20
CA ALA A 164 5.70 -23.79 -13.31
C ALA A 164 6.56 -23.18 -12.18
N GLY A 165 5.98 -22.44 -11.25
CA GLY A 165 6.66 -21.80 -10.13
C GLY A 165 7.16 -20.39 -10.41
N GLY A 166 6.82 -19.80 -11.56
CA GLY A 166 7.19 -18.44 -11.92
C GLY A 166 6.61 -17.39 -10.97
N GLY A 167 7.31 -16.26 -10.88
CA GLY A 167 6.95 -15.10 -10.08
C GLY A 167 6.45 -13.92 -10.92
N LEU A 168 6.43 -12.72 -10.31
CA LEU A 168 6.02 -11.49 -11.00
C LEU A 168 6.91 -11.16 -12.21
N GLY A 169 8.20 -11.49 -12.13
CA GLY A 169 9.14 -11.24 -13.23
C GLY A 169 8.76 -11.99 -14.49
N GLU A 170 8.47 -13.28 -14.36
CA GLU A 170 8.03 -14.13 -15.47
C GLU A 170 6.64 -13.74 -15.98
N VAL A 171 5.71 -13.37 -15.10
CA VAL A 171 4.38 -12.87 -15.49
C VAL A 171 4.51 -11.57 -16.30
N THR A 172 5.32 -10.60 -15.84
CA THR A 172 5.52 -9.34 -16.59
C THR A 172 6.23 -9.57 -17.91
N ALA A 173 7.19 -10.52 -17.97
CA ALA A 173 7.90 -10.88 -19.20
C ALA A 173 6.95 -11.54 -20.22
N GLU A 174 6.08 -12.44 -19.78
CA GLU A 174 5.10 -13.09 -20.65
C GLU A 174 4.12 -12.06 -21.24
N VAL A 175 3.59 -11.15 -20.41
CA VAL A 175 2.68 -10.08 -20.88
C VAL A 175 3.39 -9.15 -21.87
N ALA A 176 4.64 -8.76 -21.57
CA ALA A 176 5.43 -7.90 -22.46
C ALA A 176 5.65 -8.55 -23.82
N GLY A 177 5.92 -9.88 -23.85
CA GLY A 177 6.06 -10.66 -25.09
C GLY A 177 4.75 -10.83 -25.87
N LEU A 178 3.64 -11.06 -25.17
CA LEU A 178 2.31 -11.24 -25.80
C LEU A 178 1.78 -9.95 -26.45
N LEU A 179 2.10 -8.78 -25.87
CA LEU A 179 1.57 -7.49 -26.30
C LEU A 179 2.59 -6.64 -27.07
N ASP A 180 3.85 -7.05 -27.09
CA ASP A 180 4.99 -6.26 -27.63
C ASP A 180 5.07 -4.84 -27.01
N VAL A 181 4.93 -4.76 -25.68
CA VAL A 181 4.94 -3.52 -24.90
C VAL A 181 5.86 -3.65 -23.69
N ALA A 182 6.22 -2.52 -23.08
CA ALA A 182 6.86 -2.56 -21.76
C ALA A 182 5.78 -2.67 -20.68
N VAL A 183 6.01 -3.56 -19.71
CA VAL A 183 5.09 -3.84 -18.60
C VAL A 183 5.85 -3.76 -17.28
N ALA A 184 5.24 -3.15 -16.26
CA ALA A 184 5.75 -3.16 -14.90
C ALA A 184 4.64 -3.48 -13.90
N ALA A 185 4.97 -4.27 -12.89
CA ALA A 185 4.16 -4.45 -11.69
C ALA A 185 4.70 -3.52 -10.60
N LEU A 186 3.84 -2.65 -10.07
CA LEU A 186 4.17 -1.68 -9.03
C LEU A 186 3.42 -2.03 -7.74
N ASP A 187 4.04 -1.80 -6.59
CA ASP A 187 3.36 -1.91 -5.29
C ASP A 187 2.44 -0.71 -4.99
N GLY A 188 1.76 -0.73 -3.85
CA GLY A 188 0.87 0.36 -3.41
C GLY A 188 1.57 1.70 -3.18
N ALA A 189 2.91 1.70 -2.98
CA ALA A 189 3.75 2.89 -2.86
C ALA A 189 4.34 3.35 -4.21
N GLY A 190 4.02 2.66 -5.31
CA GLY A 190 4.53 2.95 -6.64
C GLY A 190 5.94 2.41 -6.92
N ARG A 191 6.53 1.60 -6.04
CA ARG A 191 7.84 0.97 -6.28
C ARG A 191 7.71 -0.19 -7.24
N THR A 192 8.67 -0.32 -8.16
CA THR A 192 8.68 -1.41 -9.13
C THR A 192 9.00 -2.75 -8.46
N LEU A 193 8.08 -3.70 -8.53
CA LEU A 193 8.25 -5.08 -8.08
C LEU A 193 8.87 -5.93 -9.18
N ALA A 194 8.44 -5.76 -10.43
CA ALA A 194 8.97 -6.42 -11.60
C ALA A 194 8.73 -5.55 -12.84
N ALA A 195 9.57 -5.67 -13.87
CA ALA A 195 9.38 -4.99 -15.15
C ALA A 195 10.03 -5.77 -16.28
N ALA A 196 9.40 -5.77 -17.45
CA ALA A 196 9.85 -6.43 -18.66
C ALA A 196 9.45 -5.64 -19.91
N GLY A 197 10.15 -5.91 -21.03
CA GLY A 197 9.94 -5.26 -22.32
C GLY A 197 11.17 -4.53 -22.82
N PRO A 198 11.06 -3.70 -23.88
CA PRO A 198 12.18 -2.93 -24.45
C PRO A 198 12.83 -2.03 -23.37
N PRO A 199 14.18 -2.02 -23.28
CA PRO A 199 14.88 -1.34 -22.16
C PRO A 199 14.56 0.14 -22.02
N GLU A 200 14.41 0.86 -23.14
CA GLU A 200 14.07 2.29 -23.19
C GLU A 200 12.70 2.59 -22.60
N HIS A 201 11.70 1.73 -22.87
CA HIS A 201 10.34 1.86 -22.35
C HIS A 201 10.22 1.41 -20.90
N VAL A 202 10.98 0.39 -20.49
CA VAL A 202 11.12 -0.01 -19.07
C VAL A 202 11.74 1.11 -18.24
N ALA A 203 12.73 1.84 -18.80
CA ALA A 203 13.30 3.00 -18.13
C ALA A 203 12.26 4.12 -17.92
N ALA A 204 11.41 4.38 -18.93
CA ALA A 204 10.30 5.33 -18.82
C ALA A 204 9.30 4.91 -17.73
N LEU A 205 8.91 3.62 -17.66
CA LEU A 205 8.05 3.08 -16.61
C LEU A 205 8.63 3.25 -15.20
N ARG A 206 9.94 3.06 -15.02
CA ARG A 206 10.60 3.26 -13.73
C ARG A 206 10.64 4.71 -13.28
N GLN A 207 10.78 5.65 -14.21
CA GLN A 207 10.74 7.09 -13.89
C GLN A 207 9.35 7.54 -13.46
N LEU A 208 8.30 6.96 -14.02
CA LEU A 208 6.91 7.25 -13.64
C LEU A 208 6.52 6.71 -12.27
N ALA A 209 7.16 5.65 -11.81
CA ALA A 209 6.95 5.14 -10.46
C ALA A 209 7.26 6.19 -9.37
N GLY A 210 8.12 7.18 -9.69
CA GLY A 210 8.49 8.30 -8.80
C GLY A 210 7.67 9.58 -8.96
N THR A 211 6.82 9.69 -9.99
CA THR A 211 6.01 10.89 -10.24
C THR A 211 4.54 10.54 -10.35
N ALA A 212 3.74 10.97 -9.40
CA ALA A 212 2.30 10.90 -9.47
C ALA A 212 1.80 11.70 -10.70
N GLY A 213 1.50 10.99 -11.78
CA GLY A 213 0.57 11.47 -12.79
C GLY A 213 1.11 12.34 -13.92
N ARG A 214 1.32 11.75 -15.09
CA ARG A 214 0.82 12.34 -16.34
C ARG A 214 0.09 11.23 -17.11
N ALA A 215 -1.22 11.34 -17.14
CA ALA A 215 -2.10 10.51 -17.94
C ALA A 215 -1.91 10.91 -19.43
N GLY A 216 -1.28 10.06 -20.21
CA GLY A 216 -1.15 10.27 -21.65
C GLY A 216 -0.78 8.98 -22.36
N ASP A 217 0.26 8.29 -21.88
CA ASP A 217 0.89 7.23 -22.67
C ASP A 217 0.90 5.86 -21.94
N PHE A 218 0.10 5.69 -20.87
CA PHE A 218 0.14 4.49 -20.04
C PHE A 218 -1.24 3.95 -19.75
N THR A 219 -1.38 2.64 -19.85
CA THR A 219 -2.54 1.91 -19.35
C THR A 219 -2.20 1.29 -18.00
N SER A 220 -3.06 1.51 -17.00
CA SER A 220 -2.88 1.02 -15.64
C SER A 220 -4.06 0.17 -15.20
N VAL A 221 -3.79 -1.02 -14.69
CA VAL A 221 -4.80 -1.96 -14.17
C VAL A 221 -4.46 -2.29 -12.70
N PRO A 222 -5.40 -2.16 -11.77
CA PRO A 222 -5.15 -2.45 -10.36
C PRO A 222 -4.96 -3.95 -10.11
N ILE A 223 -4.04 -4.30 -9.20
CA ILE A 223 -3.84 -5.65 -8.69
C ILE A 223 -4.64 -5.76 -7.39
N VAL A 224 -5.74 -6.52 -7.40
CA VAL A 224 -6.65 -6.65 -6.26
C VAL A 224 -6.83 -8.13 -5.90
N ALA A 225 -6.67 -8.47 -4.62
CA ALA A 225 -6.99 -9.78 -4.09
C ALA A 225 -7.61 -9.66 -2.69
N GLY A 226 -8.66 -10.44 -2.40
CA GLY A 226 -9.33 -10.45 -1.10
C GLY A 226 -9.87 -9.08 -0.64
N GLY A 227 -10.19 -8.19 -1.57
CA GLY A 227 -10.64 -6.83 -1.28
C GLY A 227 -9.50 -5.84 -0.97
N HIS A 228 -8.24 -6.27 -1.02
CA HIS A 228 -7.06 -5.43 -0.78
C HIS A 228 -6.36 -5.08 -2.09
N HIS A 229 -5.88 -3.83 -2.18
CA HIS A 229 -5.07 -3.37 -3.29
C HIS A 229 -3.59 -3.69 -3.01
N HIS A 230 -3.00 -4.56 -3.85
CA HIS A 230 -1.58 -4.93 -3.76
C HIS A 230 -0.68 -4.07 -4.64
N GLY A 231 -1.28 -3.18 -5.46
CA GLY A 231 -0.56 -2.35 -6.41
C GLY A 231 -1.25 -2.29 -7.76
N ARG A 232 -0.47 -2.19 -8.83
CA ARG A 232 -1.00 -2.08 -10.20
C ARG A 232 -0.04 -2.63 -11.23
N ILE A 233 -0.56 -3.14 -12.34
CA ILE A 233 0.19 -3.37 -13.57
C ILE A 233 0.09 -2.10 -14.41
N VAL A 234 1.22 -1.66 -14.93
CA VAL A 234 1.31 -0.52 -15.84
C VAL A 234 1.96 -0.99 -17.13
N ALA A 235 1.37 -0.62 -18.26
CA ALA A 235 1.91 -0.94 -19.58
C ALA A 235 2.14 0.32 -20.40
N HIS A 236 3.21 0.34 -21.18
CA HIS A 236 3.60 1.42 -22.08
C HIS A 236 3.93 0.87 -23.46
N SER A 237 3.24 1.38 -24.47
CA SER A 237 3.46 0.99 -25.86
C SER A 237 4.44 1.92 -26.56
N PRO A 238 5.37 1.40 -27.37
CA PRO A 238 6.24 2.21 -28.23
C PRO A 238 5.46 3.11 -29.20
N SER A 239 4.29 2.68 -29.63
CA SER A 239 3.38 3.43 -30.52
C SER A 239 2.52 4.45 -29.79
N GLY A 240 2.59 4.52 -28.45
CA GLY A 240 1.77 5.40 -27.60
C GLY A 240 0.31 4.95 -27.44
N VAL A 241 -0.10 3.85 -28.06
CA VAL A 241 -1.48 3.35 -28.01
C VAL A 241 -1.49 1.89 -27.59
N ILE A 242 -2.21 1.58 -26.50
CA ILE A 242 -2.58 0.22 -26.13
C ILE A 242 -4.05 0.04 -26.55
N HIS A 243 -4.32 -0.93 -27.40
CA HIS A 243 -5.67 -1.19 -27.90
C HIS A 243 -6.58 -1.71 -26.78
N ASP A 244 -7.85 -1.35 -26.83
CA ASP A 244 -8.85 -1.81 -25.85
C ASP A 244 -8.93 -3.34 -25.75
N SER A 245 -8.65 -4.07 -26.83
CA SER A 245 -8.54 -5.53 -26.85
C SER A 245 -7.42 -6.06 -25.94
N ASP A 246 -6.35 -5.31 -25.78
CA ASP A 246 -5.17 -5.69 -25.02
C ASP A 246 -5.31 -5.37 -23.52
N VAL A 247 -6.20 -4.44 -23.17
CA VAL A 247 -6.55 -4.14 -21.76
C VAL A 247 -7.08 -5.40 -21.06
N GLY A 248 -7.90 -6.22 -21.76
CA GLY A 248 -8.39 -7.48 -21.21
C GLY A 248 -7.27 -8.49 -20.87
N ILE A 249 -6.13 -8.45 -21.56
CA ILE A 249 -4.95 -9.27 -21.24
C ILE A 249 -4.27 -8.71 -19.98
N LEU A 250 -4.15 -7.39 -19.87
CA LEU A 250 -3.59 -6.73 -18.67
C LEU A 250 -4.44 -7.01 -17.41
N GLU A 251 -5.77 -7.04 -17.51
CA GLU A 251 -6.67 -7.40 -16.41
C GLU A 251 -6.47 -8.84 -15.95
N ARG A 252 -6.29 -9.78 -16.88
CA ARG A 252 -5.95 -11.17 -16.56
C ARG A 252 -4.58 -11.27 -15.91
N ALA A 253 -3.62 -10.53 -16.44
CA ALA A 253 -2.28 -10.45 -15.85
C ALA A 253 -2.32 -9.90 -14.42
N ALA A 254 -3.13 -8.86 -14.16
CA ALA A 254 -3.32 -8.32 -12.82
C ALA A 254 -3.93 -9.36 -11.86
N THR A 255 -4.88 -10.17 -12.33
CA THR A 255 -5.46 -11.26 -11.54
C THR A 255 -4.42 -12.34 -11.22
N VAL A 256 -3.61 -12.73 -12.19
CA VAL A 256 -2.52 -13.69 -11.99
C VAL A 256 -1.42 -13.13 -11.10
N ALA A 257 -1.06 -11.86 -11.28
CA ALA A 257 -0.11 -11.16 -10.41
C ALA A 257 -0.61 -11.10 -8.95
N ALA A 258 -1.90 -10.86 -8.73
CA ALA A 258 -2.52 -10.90 -7.42
C ALA A 258 -2.35 -12.28 -6.74
N LEU A 259 -2.54 -13.36 -7.50
CA LEU A 259 -2.32 -14.72 -7.02
C LEU A 259 -0.84 -14.96 -6.62
N VAL A 260 0.10 -14.51 -7.46
CA VAL A 260 1.54 -14.63 -7.19
C VAL A 260 1.92 -13.88 -5.92
N ILE A 261 1.47 -12.62 -5.78
CA ILE A 261 1.73 -11.79 -4.60
C ILE A 261 1.15 -12.45 -3.35
N THR A 262 -0.13 -12.84 -3.38
CA THR A 262 -0.79 -13.47 -2.23
C THR A 262 -0.10 -14.78 -1.82
N ARG A 263 0.34 -15.59 -2.79
CA ARG A 263 1.12 -16.80 -2.51
C ARG A 263 2.46 -16.46 -1.83
N GLN A 264 3.17 -15.46 -2.35
CA GLN A 264 4.46 -15.03 -1.80
C GLN A 264 4.30 -14.46 -0.39
N ASP A 265 3.27 -13.66 -0.16
CA ASP A 265 2.95 -13.10 1.15
C ASP A 265 2.62 -14.21 2.15
N ALA A 266 1.86 -15.23 1.75
CA ALA A 266 1.56 -16.39 2.59
C ALA A 266 2.82 -17.17 2.95
N VAL A 267 3.72 -17.42 2.00
CA VAL A 267 5.02 -18.09 2.25
C VAL A 267 5.88 -17.24 3.19
N ASN A 268 5.99 -15.94 2.93
CA ASN A 268 6.76 -15.01 3.76
C ASN A 268 6.19 -14.94 5.20
N ALA A 269 4.86 -14.96 5.35
CA ALA A 269 4.20 -14.95 6.66
C ALA A 269 4.52 -16.23 7.45
N VAL A 270 4.47 -17.40 6.80
CA VAL A 270 4.83 -18.68 7.41
C VAL A 270 6.31 -18.68 7.82
N GLU A 271 7.21 -18.25 6.93
CA GLU A 271 8.64 -18.17 7.23
C GLU A 271 8.93 -17.19 8.38
N SER A 272 8.30 -16.02 8.38
CA SER A 272 8.44 -15.02 9.44
C SER A 272 7.96 -15.57 10.78
N LYS A 273 6.85 -16.34 10.78
CA LYS A 273 6.35 -17.03 11.98
C LYS A 273 7.36 -18.05 12.50
N TYR A 274 7.92 -18.90 11.62
CA TYR A 274 8.95 -19.88 12.02
C TYR A 274 10.19 -19.21 12.62
N ARG A 275 10.64 -18.09 12.04
CA ARG A 275 11.76 -17.31 12.58
C ARG A 275 11.42 -16.73 13.95
N ALA A 276 10.22 -16.15 14.10
CA ALA A 276 9.77 -15.59 15.36
C ALA A 276 9.63 -16.65 16.46
N ASP A 277 9.01 -17.79 16.16
CA ASP A 277 8.85 -18.89 17.11
C ASP A 277 10.22 -19.44 17.54
N PHE A 278 11.15 -19.62 16.62
CA PHE A 278 12.50 -20.06 16.94
C PHE A 278 13.23 -19.03 17.83
N LEU A 279 13.19 -17.72 17.48
CA LEU A 279 13.84 -16.72 18.32
C LEU A 279 13.20 -16.65 19.70
N ARG A 280 11.89 -16.80 19.81
CA ARG A 280 11.17 -16.89 21.10
C ARG A 280 11.65 -18.06 21.93
N ASP A 281 11.83 -19.24 21.34
CA ASP A 281 12.32 -20.43 22.03
C ASP A 281 13.75 -20.20 22.55
N VAL A 282 14.61 -19.53 21.77
CA VAL A 282 15.96 -19.15 22.21
C VAL A 282 15.89 -18.15 23.36
N LEU A 283 15.09 -17.09 23.24
CA LEU A 283 14.95 -16.04 24.25
C LEU A 283 14.28 -16.51 25.55
N THR A 284 13.52 -17.63 25.50
CA THR A 284 12.89 -18.22 26.69
C THR A 284 13.64 -19.45 27.21
N GLY A 285 14.77 -19.81 26.63
CA GLY A 285 15.58 -20.97 27.05
C GLY A 285 15.00 -22.33 26.65
N ARG A 286 14.04 -22.38 25.72
CA ARG A 286 13.35 -23.61 25.28
C ARG A 286 13.92 -24.22 24.00
N ALA A 287 14.89 -23.57 23.36
CA ALA A 287 15.39 -23.99 22.04
C ALA A 287 16.27 -25.26 22.05
N GLY A 288 16.64 -25.80 23.21
CA GLY A 288 17.47 -26.99 23.35
C GLY A 288 18.97 -26.70 23.36
N SER A 289 19.81 -27.66 22.90
CA SER A 289 21.27 -27.56 22.97
C SER A 289 21.83 -26.42 22.07
N GLY A 290 22.95 -25.82 22.50
CA GLY A 290 23.60 -24.69 21.79
C GLY A 290 23.92 -24.98 20.32
N GLU A 291 24.41 -26.19 19.98
CA GLU A 291 24.71 -26.60 18.61
C GLU A 291 23.46 -26.56 17.70
N ARG A 292 22.31 -26.94 18.21
CA ARG A 292 21.03 -26.91 17.47
C ARG A 292 20.57 -25.45 17.23
N VAL A 293 20.77 -24.58 18.22
CA VAL A 293 20.49 -23.15 18.12
C VAL A 293 21.38 -22.52 17.07
N THR A 294 22.68 -22.82 17.09
CA THR A 294 23.66 -22.31 16.14
C THR A 294 23.34 -22.67 14.69
N ASN A 295 23.10 -23.96 14.43
CA ASN A 295 22.82 -24.42 13.06
C ASN A 295 21.54 -23.80 12.50
N ARG A 296 20.52 -23.66 13.33
CA ARG A 296 19.24 -23.07 12.90
C ARG A 296 19.29 -21.57 12.74
N SER A 297 19.99 -20.85 13.62
CA SER A 297 20.20 -19.40 13.48
C SER A 297 20.97 -19.05 12.20
N ARG A 298 22.00 -19.83 11.86
CA ARG A 298 22.74 -19.66 10.59
C ARG A 298 21.88 -19.90 9.35
N ALA A 299 20.95 -20.87 9.40
CA ALA A 299 20.01 -21.12 8.32
C ALA A 299 19.08 -19.90 8.07
N PHE A 300 18.78 -19.10 9.10
CA PHE A 300 18.04 -17.85 8.98
C PHE A 300 18.93 -16.63 8.65
N GLY A 301 20.24 -16.84 8.50
CA GLY A 301 21.22 -15.77 8.26
C GLY A 301 21.60 -15.00 9.54
N TRP A 302 21.28 -15.53 10.73
CA TRP A 302 21.60 -14.90 12.02
C TRP A 302 22.89 -15.47 12.61
N ASP A 303 23.64 -14.62 13.31
CA ASP A 303 24.84 -15.01 14.06
C ASP A 303 24.65 -14.66 15.54
N LEU A 304 24.26 -15.65 16.32
CA LEU A 304 23.99 -15.53 17.76
C LEU A 304 25.14 -16.04 18.64
N GLU A 305 26.27 -16.45 18.06
CA GLU A 305 27.42 -17.00 18.79
C GLU A 305 28.52 -15.97 19.12
N ARG A 306 28.31 -14.75 18.72
CA ARG A 306 29.20 -13.62 19.00
C ARG A 306 28.67 -12.80 20.20
N PRO A 307 29.47 -11.89 20.75
CA PRO A 307 28.95 -10.94 21.72
C PRO A 307 27.82 -10.11 21.12
N VAL A 308 26.65 -10.12 21.76
CA VAL A 308 25.44 -9.47 21.26
C VAL A 308 24.72 -8.67 22.35
N THR A 309 23.88 -7.75 21.93
CA THR A 309 22.98 -6.98 22.78
C THR A 309 21.55 -7.21 22.33
N VAL A 310 20.64 -7.42 23.27
CA VAL A 310 19.20 -7.58 23.01
C VAL A 310 18.50 -6.24 23.19
N LEU A 311 17.68 -5.86 22.19
CA LEU A 311 16.78 -4.72 22.29
C LEU A 311 15.33 -5.26 22.23
N VAL A 312 14.47 -4.72 23.09
CA VAL A 312 13.04 -5.00 23.10
C VAL A 312 12.30 -3.69 22.91
N ALA A 313 11.43 -3.64 21.90
CA ALA A 313 10.54 -2.52 21.64
C ALA A 313 9.09 -2.98 21.89
N GLU A 314 8.39 -2.31 22.81
CA GLU A 314 6.96 -2.51 23.07
C GLU A 314 6.17 -1.32 22.58
N LEU A 315 5.08 -1.57 21.82
CA LEU A 315 4.14 -0.51 21.44
C LEU A 315 3.57 0.16 22.69
N ASP A 316 3.47 1.48 22.65
CA ASP A 316 2.77 2.23 23.68
C ASP A 316 1.25 2.15 23.40
N PRO A 317 0.39 2.16 24.43
CA PRO A 317 -1.03 1.82 24.30
C PRO A 317 -1.87 2.94 23.66
N GLU A 318 -1.61 3.27 22.39
CA GLU A 318 -2.40 4.20 21.59
C GLU A 318 -2.44 3.74 20.11
N GLY A 319 -3.62 3.31 19.59
CA GLY A 319 -3.86 3.10 18.16
C GLY A 319 -4.34 1.71 17.74
N ASP A 320 -4.46 1.50 16.41
CA ASP A 320 -4.79 0.21 15.78
C ASP A 320 -3.60 -0.76 15.89
N GLU A 321 -3.70 -1.71 16.81
CA GLU A 321 -2.59 -2.57 17.22
C GLU A 321 -2.00 -3.44 16.09
N ARG A 322 -2.81 -3.97 15.16
CA ARG A 322 -2.30 -4.92 14.13
C ARG A 322 -1.45 -4.22 13.08
N THR A 323 -1.94 -3.14 12.52
CA THR A 323 -1.22 -2.37 11.50
C THR A 323 0.05 -1.74 12.08
N ALA A 324 0.01 -1.32 13.35
CA ALA A 324 1.15 -0.77 14.06
C ALA A 324 2.24 -1.84 14.31
N GLN A 325 1.85 -3.07 14.67
CA GLN A 325 2.81 -4.16 14.93
C GLN A 325 3.61 -4.55 13.68
N ASP A 326 2.95 -4.72 12.53
CA ASP A 326 3.63 -5.07 11.28
C ASP A 326 4.63 -3.98 10.85
N ARG A 327 4.26 -2.72 11.03
CA ARG A 327 5.14 -1.58 10.74
C ARG A 327 6.29 -1.48 11.72
N LEU A 328 6.07 -1.78 13.00
CA LEU A 328 7.12 -1.84 13.99
C LEU A 328 8.17 -2.90 13.62
N VAL A 329 7.73 -4.11 13.25
CA VAL A 329 8.62 -5.19 12.78
C VAL A 329 9.41 -4.75 11.53
N ALA A 330 8.75 -4.12 10.56
CA ALA A 330 9.40 -3.65 9.34
C ALA A 330 10.45 -2.56 9.63
N SER A 331 10.13 -1.58 10.49
CA SER A 331 11.03 -0.50 10.88
C SER A 331 12.27 -1.03 11.61
N TRP A 332 12.07 -1.95 12.56
CA TRP A 332 13.17 -2.60 13.28
C TRP A 332 14.02 -3.48 12.37
N THR A 333 13.40 -4.22 11.45
CA THR A 333 14.13 -5.05 10.48
C THR A 333 15.02 -4.18 9.59
N ALA A 334 14.50 -3.05 9.11
CA ALA A 334 15.27 -2.11 8.28
C ALA A 334 16.42 -1.46 9.07
N ALA A 335 16.16 -1.02 10.31
CA ALA A 335 17.17 -0.41 11.18
C ALA A 335 18.29 -1.41 11.52
N VAL A 336 17.93 -2.63 11.95
CA VAL A 336 18.92 -3.65 12.30
C VAL A 336 19.77 -4.02 11.08
N ARG A 337 19.19 -4.29 9.92
CA ARG A 337 19.94 -4.63 8.71
C ARG A 337 20.96 -3.56 8.28
N ARG A 338 20.69 -2.29 8.59
CA ARG A 338 21.59 -1.17 8.30
C ARG A 338 22.84 -1.20 9.19
N HIS A 339 22.70 -1.63 10.43
CA HIS A 339 23.77 -1.64 11.42
C HIS A 339 24.42 -3.01 11.61
N ASP A 340 23.65 -4.08 11.39
CA ASP A 340 24.10 -5.47 11.53
C ASP A 340 23.29 -6.39 10.59
N GLN A 341 23.93 -6.81 9.51
CA GLN A 341 23.31 -7.70 8.50
C GLN A 341 23.02 -9.13 9.02
N ARG A 342 23.68 -9.55 10.11
CA ARG A 342 23.52 -10.85 10.74
C ARG A 342 22.69 -10.80 12.02
N GLY A 343 22.17 -9.64 12.36
CA GLY A 343 21.29 -9.45 13.50
C GLY A 343 19.95 -10.17 13.32
N ALA A 344 19.39 -10.66 14.41
CA ALA A 344 18.07 -11.28 14.40
C ALA A 344 16.99 -10.26 14.77
N VAL A 345 15.85 -10.31 14.07
CA VAL A 345 14.67 -9.51 14.41
C VAL A 345 13.44 -10.39 14.32
N ALA A 346 12.58 -10.33 15.33
CA ALA A 346 11.29 -10.99 15.30
C ALA A 346 10.24 -10.16 16.04
N GLY A 347 9.02 -10.15 15.48
CA GLY A 347 7.84 -9.58 16.12
C GLY A 347 7.10 -10.65 16.93
N PHE A 348 6.64 -10.26 18.10
CA PHE A 348 5.70 -11.01 18.93
C PHE A 348 4.42 -10.18 19.07
N SER A 349 3.43 -10.68 19.81
CA SER A 349 2.08 -10.07 19.84
C SER A 349 2.06 -8.56 20.08
N HIS A 350 2.92 -8.06 20.98
CA HIS A 350 2.96 -6.62 21.35
C HIS A 350 4.38 -6.04 21.42
N GLU A 351 5.37 -6.82 21.02
CA GLU A 351 6.76 -6.42 21.10
C GLU A 351 7.55 -6.86 19.86
N VAL A 352 8.64 -6.16 19.60
CA VAL A 352 9.67 -6.57 18.65
C VAL A 352 10.97 -6.76 19.41
N VAL A 353 11.62 -7.89 19.16
CA VAL A 353 12.92 -8.18 19.74
C VAL A 353 13.98 -8.17 18.63
N ALA A 354 15.04 -7.43 18.88
CA ALA A 354 16.22 -7.41 18.03
C ALA A 354 17.44 -7.89 18.79
N VAL A 355 18.26 -8.73 18.15
CA VAL A 355 19.56 -9.17 18.69
C VAL A 355 20.63 -8.64 17.72
N VAL A 356 21.47 -7.77 18.20
CA VAL A 356 22.48 -7.10 17.39
C VAL A 356 23.89 -7.32 17.96
N ASP A 357 24.90 -7.16 17.11
CA ASP A 357 26.30 -7.20 17.52
C ASP A 357 26.55 -6.20 18.67
N ALA A 358 27.35 -6.61 19.65
CA ALA A 358 27.68 -5.77 20.80
C ALA A 358 28.45 -4.49 20.43
N SER A 359 29.12 -4.46 19.28
CA SER A 359 29.79 -3.27 18.75
C SER A 359 28.84 -2.28 18.08
N ALA A 360 27.60 -2.68 17.79
CA ALA A 360 26.61 -1.77 17.23
C ALA A 360 26.11 -0.78 18.29
N ASP A 361 25.98 0.48 17.91
CA ASP A 361 25.38 1.50 18.78
C ASP A 361 23.86 1.25 18.92
N SER A 362 23.48 0.55 20.00
CA SER A 362 22.09 0.18 20.27
C SER A 362 21.15 1.38 20.35
N ALA A 363 21.62 2.53 20.84
CA ALA A 363 20.85 3.76 20.91
C ALA A 363 20.61 4.35 19.51
N LYS A 364 21.55 4.19 18.60
CA LYS A 364 21.40 4.60 17.19
C LYS A 364 20.46 3.69 16.45
N VAL A 365 20.56 2.37 16.65
CA VAL A 365 19.59 1.41 16.08
C VAL A 365 18.16 1.74 16.50
N ALA A 366 17.95 2.01 17.82
CA ALA A 366 16.63 2.38 18.34
C ALA A 366 16.10 3.70 17.73
N ARG A 367 16.96 4.71 17.59
CA ARG A 367 16.58 5.99 16.94
C ARG A 367 16.22 5.83 15.47
N ASP A 368 17.01 5.05 14.72
CA ASP A 368 16.73 4.80 13.30
C ASP A 368 15.42 4.03 13.12
N ALA A 369 15.13 3.05 14.02
CA ALA A 369 13.85 2.35 14.03
C ALA A 369 12.69 3.29 14.36
N ALA A 370 12.86 4.20 15.34
CA ALA A 370 11.84 5.17 15.71
C ALA A 370 11.54 6.17 14.58
N SER A 371 12.57 6.66 13.90
CA SER A 371 12.39 7.53 12.72
C SER A 371 11.62 6.82 11.61
N ALA A 372 12.03 5.59 11.25
CA ALA A 372 11.35 4.81 10.21
C ALA A 372 9.90 4.45 10.58
N PHE A 373 9.61 4.26 11.86
CA PHE A 373 8.26 4.00 12.35
C PHE A 373 7.39 5.26 12.28
N ALA A 374 7.91 6.42 12.69
CA ALA A 374 7.20 7.70 12.64
C ALA A 374 6.88 8.12 11.19
N ASP A 375 7.79 7.85 10.24
CA ASP A 375 7.56 8.10 8.81
C ASP A 375 6.42 7.22 8.23
N ALA A 376 6.16 6.07 8.87
CA ALA A 376 5.18 5.08 8.40
C ALA A 376 3.80 5.21 9.05
N ILE A 377 3.68 5.86 10.20
CA ILE A 377 2.44 5.98 10.99
C ILE A 377 2.23 7.43 11.44
N SER A 378 1.01 7.91 11.27
CA SER A 378 0.64 9.28 11.67
C SER A 378 0.49 9.47 13.20
N SER A 379 0.31 8.40 13.96
CA SER A 379 0.18 8.41 15.42
C SER A 379 0.64 7.07 16.01
N GLY A 380 1.33 7.12 17.14
CA GLY A 380 1.82 5.97 17.87
C GLY A 380 3.32 6.06 18.15
N THR A 381 3.70 5.56 19.31
CA THR A 381 5.09 5.47 19.76
C THR A 381 5.37 4.07 20.30
N PHE A 382 6.63 3.76 20.50
CA PHE A 382 7.05 2.54 21.17
C PHE A 382 8.19 2.84 22.13
N SER A 383 8.24 2.12 23.23
CA SER A 383 9.32 2.23 24.22
C SER A 383 10.34 1.11 24.00
N THR A 384 11.63 1.45 24.11
CA THR A 384 12.74 0.53 23.84
C THR A 384 13.57 0.29 25.10
N GLY A 385 13.85 -0.98 25.38
CA GLY A 385 14.80 -1.39 26.39
C GLY A 385 16.00 -2.12 25.80
N THR A 386 17.17 -1.87 26.36
CA THR A 386 18.44 -2.47 25.92
C THR A 386 19.05 -3.28 27.07
N SER A 387 19.49 -4.51 26.79
CA SER A 387 20.18 -5.39 27.74
C SER A 387 21.65 -4.97 27.92
N ARG A 388 22.32 -5.65 28.83
CA ARG A 388 23.77 -5.77 28.80
C ARG A 388 24.23 -6.60 27.61
N THR A 389 25.49 -6.40 27.23
CA THR A 389 26.15 -7.30 26.27
C THR A 389 26.23 -8.71 26.87
N CYS A 390 25.86 -9.69 26.10
CA CYS A 390 25.99 -11.11 26.44
C CYS A 390 26.90 -11.85 25.45
N PRO A 391 27.61 -12.90 25.89
CA PRO A 391 28.65 -13.55 25.08
C PRO A 391 28.12 -14.36 23.90
N GLY A 392 26.84 -14.76 23.93
CA GLY A 392 26.24 -15.56 22.88
C GLY A 392 24.87 -16.13 23.25
N ALA A 393 24.42 -17.11 22.47
CA ALA A 393 23.06 -17.65 22.48
C ALA A 393 22.59 -18.15 23.86
N GLU A 394 23.45 -18.77 24.65
CA GLU A 394 23.10 -19.32 25.96
C GLU A 394 22.65 -18.25 26.98
N SER A 395 23.17 -17.04 26.85
CA SER A 395 22.87 -15.92 27.74
C SER A 395 21.71 -15.04 27.23
N LEU A 396 21.15 -15.33 26.06
CA LEU A 396 20.04 -14.57 25.48
C LEU A 396 18.78 -14.53 26.35
N PRO A 397 18.38 -15.59 27.09
CA PRO A 397 17.22 -15.53 27.98
C PRO A 397 17.35 -14.46 29.07
N GLU A 398 18.53 -14.36 29.67
CA GLU A 398 18.78 -13.34 30.68
C GLU A 398 18.83 -11.94 30.05
N ALA A 399 19.51 -11.77 28.91
CA ALA A 399 19.59 -10.53 28.18
C ALA A 399 18.21 -10.04 27.73
N TYR A 400 17.35 -10.93 27.24
CA TYR A 400 15.96 -10.60 26.91
C TYR A 400 15.17 -10.12 28.13
N SER A 401 15.27 -10.82 29.27
CA SER A 401 14.62 -10.38 30.51
C SER A 401 15.10 -9.00 30.96
N GLN A 402 16.40 -8.70 30.81
CA GLN A 402 16.97 -7.40 31.10
C GLN A 402 16.41 -6.32 30.17
N ALA A 403 16.39 -6.56 28.86
CA ALA A 403 15.88 -5.60 27.87
C ALA A 403 14.38 -5.33 28.06
N LEU A 404 13.57 -6.38 28.28
CA LEU A 404 12.14 -6.25 28.54
C LEU A 404 11.87 -5.41 29.78
N LYS A 405 12.61 -5.68 30.86
CA LYS A 405 12.54 -4.86 32.09
C LYS A 405 12.92 -3.42 31.82
N ALA A 406 13.97 -3.18 31.02
CA ALA A 406 14.40 -1.84 30.69
C ALA A 406 13.34 -1.07 29.88
N ALA A 407 12.67 -1.71 28.91
CA ALA A 407 11.58 -1.11 28.16
C ALA A 407 10.43 -0.68 29.06
N ARG A 408 9.94 -1.60 29.91
CA ARG A 408 8.78 -1.36 30.78
C ARG A 408 9.04 -0.32 31.85
N VAL A 409 10.15 -0.47 32.57
CA VAL A 409 10.54 0.50 33.61
C VAL A 409 10.91 1.84 33.00
N GLY A 410 11.61 1.84 31.85
CA GLY A 410 11.93 3.06 31.11
C GLY A 410 10.68 3.85 30.73
N ARG A 411 9.66 3.18 30.22
CA ARG A 411 8.35 3.78 29.89
C ARG A 411 7.66 4.37 31.13
N GLN A 412 7.68 3.66 32.24
CA GLN A 412 7.10 4.16 33.50
C GLN A 412 7.80 5.41 34.01
N LEU A 413 9.12 5.52 33.84
CA LEU A 413 9.93 6.62 34.35
C LEU A 413 9.95 7.86 33.44
N HIS A 414 9.92 7.64 32.12
CA HIS A 414 10.16 8.68 31.13
C HIS A 414 8.98 8.90 30.16
N GLY A 415 7.89 8.10 30.31
CA GLY A 415 6.72 8.16 29.45
C GLY A 415 6.87 7.36 28.15
N PRO A 416 5.86 7.44 27.28
CA PRO A 416 5.85 6.81 25.96
C PRO A 416 7.06 7.25 25.12
N GLY A 417 7.56 6.35 24.24
CA GLY A 417 8.74 6.61 23.42
C GLY A 417 10.09 6.53 24.15
N ALA A 418 10.09 6.06 25.40
CA ALA A 418 11.32 5.98 26.20
C ALA A 418 12.34 5.00 25.61
N VAL A 419 13.62 5.36 25.66
CA VAL A 419 14.74 4.47 25.37
C VAL A 419 15.57 4.32 26.64
N ALA A 420 15.66 3.10 27.18
CA ALA A 420 16.34 2.84 28.45
C ALA A 420 17.32 1.67 28.35
N HIS A 421 18.48 1.81 28.99
CA HIS A 421 19.45 0.74 29.14
C HIS A 421 19.30 0.10 30.53
N PHE A 422 19.42 -1.24 30.61
CA PHE A 422 19.23 -1.99 31.85
C PHE A 422 20.10 -1.48 33.01
N ASP A 423 21.37 -1.09 32.76
CA ASP A 423 22.24 -0.59 33.80
C ASP A 423 21.85 0.82 34.34
N GLN A 424 21.08 1.58 33.54
CA GLN A 424 20.62 2.92 33.95
C GLN A 424 19.40 2.86 34.88
N LEU A 425 18.77 1.70 35.03
CA LEU A 425 17.59 1.54 35.87
C LEU A 425 17.90 1.70 37.37
N GLY A 426 19.14 1.45 37.79
CA GLY A 426 19.53 1.62 39.20
C GLY A 426 18.62 0.84 40.18
N VAL A 427 18.10 1.53 41.21
CA VAL A 427 17.23 0.95 42.24
C VAL A 427 15.88 0.43 41.65
N TYR A 428 15.41 0.97 40.54
CA TYR A 428 14.17 0.55 39.90
C TYR A 428 14.20 -0.91 39.44
N ARG A 429 15.40 -1.50 39.26
CA ARG A 429 15.56 -2.93 38.99
C ARG A 429 15.05 -3.78 40.15
N LEU A 430 15.26 -3.34 41.37
CA LEU A 430 14.80 -4.04 42.59
C LEU A 430 13.32 -3.76 42.83
N LEU A 431 12.91 -2.51 42.72
CA LEU A 431 11.51 -2.11 42.89
C LEU A 431 10.56 -2.81 41.88
N SER A 432 11.03 -3.06 40.67
CA SER A 432 10.25 -3.78 39.66
C SER A 432 10.04 -5.28 39.97
N LEU A 433 10.76 -5.85 40.92
CA LEU A 433 10.58 -7.24 41.38
C LEU A 433 9.48 -7.39 42.44
N VAL A 434 9.09 -6.28 43.09
CA VAL A 434 8.01 -6.28 44.07
C VAL A 434 6.67 -6.31 43.34
N ASN A 435 6.01 -7.45 43.36
CA ASN A 435 4.72 -7.67 42.70
C ASN A 435 3.52 -7.21 43.57
N ASP A 436 3.71 -7.08 44.86
CA ASP A 436 2.67 -6.63 45.78
C ASP A 436 2.49 -5.10 45.68
N THR A 437 1.55 -4.71 44.82
CA THR A 437 1.23 -3.31 44.60
C THR A 437 0.59 -2.69 45.85
N ALA A 438 -0.19 -3.45 46.62
CA ALA A 438 -0.86 -2.95 47.81
C ALA A 438 0.18 -2.58 48.88
N GLU A 439 1.20 -3.44 49.08
CA GLU A 439 2.29 -3.17 50.04
C GLU A 439 3.12 -1.96 49.61
N LEU A 440 3.41 -1.81 48.29
CA LEU A 440 4.10 -0.62 47.79
C LEU A 440 3.30 0.66 48.04
N HIS A 441 1.99 0.63 47.84
CA HIS A 441 1.09 1.75 48.13
C HIS A 441 1.05 2.07 49.65
N ALA A 442 0.98 1.02 50.48
CA ALA A 442 1.02 1.19 51.92
C ALA A 442 2.31 1.86 52.38
N PHE A 443 3.46 1.34 51.89
CA PHE A 443 4.78 1.92 52.17
C PHE A 443 4.87 3.40 51.75
N VAL A 444 4.40 3.76 50.57
CA VAL A 444 4.39 5.16 50.10
C VAL A 444 3.54 6.03 51.00
N ARG A 445 2.32 5.60 51.36
CA ARG A 445 1.41 6.36 52.21
C ARG A 445 1.94 6.53 53.63
N GLU A 446 2.51 5.48 54.21
CA GLU A 446 3.07 5.50 55.55
C GLU A 446 4.32 6.39 55.64
N THR A 447 5.16 6.34 54.57
CA THR A 447 6.43 7.06 54.56
C THR A 447 6.27 8.53 54.16
N LEU A 448 5.46 8.85 53.14
CA LEU A 448 5.27 10.22 52.65
C LEU A 448 4.09 10.94 53.32
N GLY A 449 3.22 10.23 54.04
CA GLY A 449 2.04 10.81 54.67
C GLY A 449 1.20 11.66 53.74
N PRO A 450 0.91 12.93 54.08
CA PRO A 450 0.11 13.82 53.22
C PRO A 450 0.74 14.08 51.85
N LEU A 451 2.05 13.92 51.70
CA LEU A 451 2.75 14.14 50.43
C LEU A 451 2.54 12.98 49.42
N ALA A 452 1.91 11.90 49.83
CA ALA A 452 1.59 10.77 48.92
C ALA A 452 0.40 11.08 48.02
N ALA A 453 -0.50 12.01 48.37
CA ALA A 453 -1.67 12.38 47.59
C ALA A 453 -1.35 13.40 46.49
N ASP A 454 -1.97 13.26 45.32
CA ASP A 454 -1.79 14.19 44.18
C ASP A 454 -2.82 15.35 44.15
N ASP A 455 -3.76 15.36 45.09
CA ASP A 455 -4.94 16.24 45.05
C ASP A 455 -4.64 17.70 45.49
N ASP A 456 -3.41 17.97 45.98
CA ASP A 456 -3.04 19.28 46.53
C ASP A 456 -1.76 19.80 45.85
N THR A 457 -1.86 20.95 45.18
CA THR A 457 -0.72 21.63 44.53
C THR A 457 0.42 21.98 45.52
N GLU A 458 0.09 22.30 46.79
CA GLU A 458 1.10 22.57 47.79
C GLU A 458 1.89 21.32 48.16
N ASN A 459 1.22 20.18 48.30
CA ASN A 459 1.87 18.89 48.57
C ASN A 459 2.73 18.43 47.38
N ALA A 460 2.29 18.63 46.14
CA ALA A 460 3.09 18.37 44.96
C ALA A 460 4.37 19.22 44.92
N ASP A 461 4.27 20.50 45.26
CA ASP A 461 5.43 21.41 45.35
C ASP A 461 6.40 21.06 46.50
N LEU A 462 5.87 20.61 47.63
CA LEU A 462 6.69 20.15 48.75
C LEU A 462 7.38 18.81 48.39
N ARG A 463 6.69 17.91 47.76
CA ARG A 463 7.23 16.64 47.24
C ARG A 463 8.38 16.89 46.27
N ARG A 464 8.21 17.80 45.30
CA ARG A 464 9.27 18.24 44.39
C ARG A 464 10.45 18.86 45.14
N THR A 465 10.19 19.66 46.17
CA THR A 465 11.23 20.25 47.01
C THR A 465 12.02 19.17 47.76
N LEU A 466 11.34 18.18 48.36
CA LEU A 466 11.95 17.05 49.03
C LEU A 466 12.84 16.24 48.06
N GLN A 467 12.30 15.92 46.88
CA GLN A 467 13.04 15.16 45.88
C GLN A 467 14.35 15.85 45.50
N VAL A 468 14.34 17.14 45.13
CA VAL A 468 15.53 17.86 44.71
C VAL A 468 16.52 18.03 45.90
N LEU A 469 15.99 18.19 47.11
CA LEU A 469 16.83 18.28 48.33
C LEU A 469 17.58 16.96 48.60
N LEU A 470 16.92 15.81 48.45
CA LEU A 470 17.55 14.50 48.59
C LEU A 470 18.54 14.22 47.45
N GLU A 471 18.21 14.57 46.21
CA GLU A 471 19.11 14.45 45.05
C GLU A 471 20.39 15.29 45.17
N THR A 472 20.34 16.43 45.88
CA THR A 472 21.49 17.30 46.15
C THR A 472 22.22 16.97 47.45
N ASN A 473 21.93 15.81 48.05
CA ASN A 473 22.49 15.38 49.33
C ASN A 473 22.33 16.44 50.44
N LEU A 474 21.15 17.02 50.55
CA LEU A 474 20.77 18.06 51.53
C LEU A 474 21.52 19.39 51.34
N ASN A 475 22.11 19.63 50.18
CA ASN A 475 22.77 20.92 49.91
C ASN A 475 21.73 22.01 49.62
N VAL A 476 21.41 22.80 50.66
CA VAL A 476 20.37 23.84 50.62
C VAL A 476 20.66 24.89 49.54
N ALA A 477 21.92 25.32 49.38
CA ALA A 477 22.28 26.34 48.40
C ALA A 477 22.08 25.82 46.94
N GLU A 478 22.48 24.58 46.68
CA GLU A 478 22.30 23.93 45.36
C GLU A 478 20.82 23.65 45.05
N THR A 479 20.07 23.17 46.05
CA THR A 479 18.63 22.96 45.95
C THR A 479 17.90 24.27 45.62
N ALA A 480 18.25 25.36 46.31
CA ALA A 480 17.65 26.68 46.06
C ALA A 480 17.89 27.16 44.62
N ARG A 481 19.10 26.95 44.09
CA ARG A 481 19.44 27.28 42.68
C ARG A 481 18.63 26.44 41.68
N ARG A 482 18.55 25.11 41.90
CA ARG A 482 17.81 24.20 40.99
C ARG A 482 16.32 24.46 40.96
N LEU A 483 15.75 24.86 42.11
CA LEU A 483 14.31 25.17 42.24
C LEU A 483 13.98 26.63 41.97
N HIS A 484 14.97 27.50 41.73
CA HIS A 484 14.80 28.94 41.57
C HIS A 484 14.17 29.61 42.80
N PHE A 485 14.49 29.12 44.02
CA PHE A 485 14.00 29.67 45.25
C PHE A 485 15.06 30.55 45.92
N HIS A 486 14.60 31.57 46.71
CA HIS A 486 15.48 32.24 47.63
C HIS A 486 15.82 31.29 48.78
N TYR A 487 17.05 31.37 49.28
CA TYR A 487 17.58 30.53 50.36
C TYR A 487 16.65 30.44 51.59
N ASN A 488 16.09 31.56 52.04
CA ASN A 488 15.19 31.61 53.21
C ASN A 488 13.85 30.91 52.94
N THR A 489 13.33 30.99 51.72
CA THR A 489 12.11 30.30 51.31
C THR A 489 12.33 28.78 51.34
N LEU A 490 13.47 28.33 50.86
CA LEU A 490 13.79 26.91 50.89
C LEU A 490 13.96 26.40 52.33
N ARG A 491 14.65 27.15 53.20
CA ARG A 491 14.77 26.78 54.62
C ARG A 491 13.42 26.67 55.32
N TYR A 492 12.50 27.58 55.03
CA TYR A 492 11.13 27.48 55.55
C TYR A 492 10.42 26.21 55.07
N ARG A 493 10.57 25.87 53.78
CA ARG A 493 10.00 24.62 53.20
C ARG A 493 10.61 23.37 53.82
N ILE A 494 11.92 23.33 54.04
CA ILE A 494 12.61 22.23 54.73
C ILE A 494 12.03 22.06 56.14
N GLY A 495 11.89 23.12 56.93
CA GLY A 495 11.27 23.03 58.26
C GLY A 495 9.81 22.61 58.23
N LYS A 496 9.05 22.90 57.16
CA LYS A 496 7.70 22.39 56.94
C LYS A 496 7.72 20.88 56.63
N LEU A 497 8.64 20.41 55.77
CA LEU A 497 8.85 18.99 55.46
C LEU A 497 9.24 18.20 56.69
N GLU A 498 10.15 18.70 57.55
CA GLU A 498 10.56 18.04 58.80
C GLU A 498 9.39 17.89 59.80
N ARG A 499 8.50 18.86 59.83
CA ARG A 499 7.30 18.76 60.70
C ARG A 499 6.30 17.69 60.18
N LEU A 500 6.25 17.47 58.90
CA LEU A 500 5.36 16.49 58.26
C LEU A 500 5.93 15.07 58.28
N LEU A 501 7.22 14.94 58.04
CA LEU A 501 7.88 13.65 57.75
C LEU A 501 8.84 13.19 58.85
N GLY A 502 9.14 14.02 59.86
CA GLY A 502 10.17 13.80 60.87
C GLY A 502 11.52 14.42 60.51
N ASN A 503 12.48 14.34 61.41
CA ASN A 503 13.82 14.98 61.28
C ASN A 503 14.72 14.20 60.30
N PHE A 504 14.35 14.17 59.02
CA PHE A 504 15.06 13.42 57.98
C PHE A 504 16.44 14.05 57.64
N THR A 505 16.71 15.30 58.04
CA THR A 505 18.01 15.91 57.81
C THR A 505 19.10 15.30 58.71
N GLU A 506 18.73 14.73 59.85
CA GLU A 506 19.65 14.06 60.78
C GLU A 506 19.54 12.53 60.75
N ASP A 507 18.36 11.96 60.36
CA ASP A 507 18.12 10.51 60.31
C ASP A 507 18.41 9.91 58.93
N PRO A 508 19.51 9.12 58.77
CA PRO A 508 19.85 8.49 57.52
C PRO A 508 18.85 7.39 57.07
N HIS A 509 18.22 6.68 58.02
CA HIS A 509 17.24 5.64 57.71
C HIS A 509 15.94 6.24 57.19
N LEU A 510 15.48 7.33 57.81
CA LEU A 510 14.32 8.05 57.32
C LEU A 510 14.58 8.64 55.92
N ARG A 511 15.78 9.20 55.67
CA ARG A 511 16.16 9.65 54.33
C ARG A 511 16.09 8.56 53.27
N LEU A 512 16.60 7.36 53.62
CA LEU A 512 16.55 6.22 52.71
C LEU A 512 15.10 5.83 52.39
N ASN A 513 14.24 5.73 53.40
CA ASN A 513 12.83 5.39 53.23
C ASN A 513 12.10 6.44 52.37
N LEU A 514 12.31 7.73 52.65
CA LEU A 514 11.73 8.82 51.84
C LEU A 514 12.22 8.78 50.39
N THR A 515 13.50 8.50 50.16
CA THR A 515 14.06 8.37 48.82
C THR A 515 13.43 7.19 48.09
N LEU A 516 13.30 6.03 48.73
CA LEU A 516 12.65 4.85 48.15
C LEU A 516 11.17 5.10 47.87
N ALA A 517 10.44 5.71 48.78
CA ALA A 517 9.03 6.05 48.59
C ALA A 517 8.79 6.99 47.39
N LEU A 518 9.65 7.98 47.20
CA LEU A 518 9.62 8.85 46.02
C LEU A 518 9.94 8.10 44.73
N HIS A 519 10.86 7.13 44.75
CA HIS A 519 11.13 6.28 43.61
C HIS A 519 9.94 5.36 43.26
N VAL A 520 9.28 4.78 44.27
CA VAL A 520 8.09 3.96 44.08
C VAL A 520 6.95 4.78 43.48
N LEU A 521 6.69 5.96 44.03
CA LEU A 521 5.69 6.91 43.55
C LEU A 521 5.92 7.25 42.08
N ARG A 522 7.14 7.59 41.71
CA ARG A 522 7.52 7.92 40.32
C ARG A 522 7.36 6.76 39.37
N MET A 523 7.71 5.51 39.79
CA MET A 523 7.68 4.33 38.96
C MET A 523 6.25 3.86 38.66
N ARG A 524 5.34 4.00 39.62
CA ARG A 524 3.98 3.44 39.54
C ARG A 524 2.92 4.46 39.10
N GLY A 525 3.28 5.75 39.02
CA GLY A 525 2.32 6.82 38.67
C GLY A 525 1.20 6.97 39.72
N ILE A 526 1.54 6.70 40.97
CA ILE A 526 0.65 6.75 42.11
C ILE A 526 0.60 8.16 42.63
#